data_f3bf34b00e206a7c396529c684c5f8ac
#
_entry.id   f3bf34b00e206a7c396529c684c5f8ac
#
_cell.length_a   1.000
_cell.length_b   1.000
_cell.length_c   1.000
_cell.angle_alpha   90.00
_cell.angle_beta   90.00
_cell.angle_gamma   90.00
#
_symmetry.space_group_name_H-M   'P 1'
#
loop_
_entity.id
_entity.type
_entity.pdbx_description
1 polymer ?
#
loop_
_entity_poly.entity_id
_entity_poly.type
_entity_poly.pdbx_seq_one_letter_code
_entity_poly.pdbx_strand_id
1 'polypeptide(L)'
;GVPSIYAIGDVTNRVNLTPVAIREGMAFVQTVFNANPTPVDHDLIPSAIFTQPEMGTVGLSEEAAAEIEPIEVYATTFKPMQSSFAGRPDRVMMKLIVSQATRVVLGCHIVAPNAGEMIQLAGIAVKMGATKEDFDRTVAVHPTMSEEMVTMKTPTRKT
;
A
#
# COMPACT_ATOMS: atom_id res chain seq x y z
N GLY A 1 18.37 30.72 1.16
CA GLY A 1 18.43 30.06 -0.11
C GLY A 1 18.49 31.03 -1.28
N VAL A 2 18.70 30.54 -2.47
CA VAL A 2 18.68 31.33 -3.72
C VAL A 2 17.27 31.28 -4.29
N PRO A 3 16.58 32.43 -4.50
CA PRO A 3 15.16 32.45 -4.88
C PRO A 3 14.84 31.78 -6.23
N SER A 4 15.84 31.60 -7.10
CA SER A 4 15.66 30.99 -8.42
C SER A 4 16.07 29.51 -8.48
N ILE A 5 16.44 28.89 -7.36
CA ILE A 5 16.85 27.49 -7.28
C ILE A 5 15.76 26.68 -6.53
N TYR A 6 15.28 25.64 -7.19
CA TYR A 6 14.26 24.72 -6.67
C TYR A 6 14.81 23.29 -6.65
N ALA A 7 14.21 22.44 -5.82
CA ALA A 7 14.55 21.02 -5.73
C ALA A 7 13.28 20.18 -5.77
N ILE A 8 13.27 19.14 -6.59
CA ILE A 8 12.19 18.14 -6.71
C ILE A 8 12.79 16.74 -6.80
N GLY A 9 12.01 15.73 -6.54
CA GLY A 9 12.41 14.33 -6.62
C GLY A 9 13.41 13.92 -5.54
N ASP A 10 14.21 12.91 -5.84
CA ASP A 10 15.06 12.19 -4.88
C ASP A 10 16.03 13.09 -4.10
N VAL A 11 16.51 14.17 -4.72
CA VAL A 11 17.40 15.13 -4.06
C VAL A 11 16.76 15.77 -2.81
N THR A 12 15.43 15.80 -2.72
CA THR A 12 14.69 16.31 -1.56
C THR A 12 14.62 15.31 -0.41
N ASN A 13 14.94 14.05 -0.66
CA ASN A 13 14.89 12.93 0.27
C ASN A 13 13.56 12.78 1.04
N ARG A 14 12.43 13.03 0.36
CA ARG A 14 11.08 12.81 0.89
C ARG A 14 10.59 11.39 0.61
N VAL A 15 10.23 11.12 -0.64
CA VAL A 15 9.83 9.79 -1.13
C VAL A 15 10.56 9.53 -2.44
N ASN A 16 11.54 8.62 -2.41
CA ASN A 16 12.47 8.39 -3.51
C ASN A 16 11.89 7.41 -4.53
N LEU A 17 10.84 7.85 -5.24
CA LEU A 17 10.13 7.09 -6.26
C LEU A 17 9.92 7.95 -7.52
N THR A 18 10.19 7.37 -8.69
CA THR A 18 10.03 8.07 -9.98
C THR A 18 8.65 8.71 -10.18
N PRO A 19 7.51 8.03 -9.89
CA PRO A 19 6.19 8.66 -10.04
C PRO A 19 5.98 9.86 -9.10
N VAL A 20 6.61 9.87 -7.94
CA VAL A 20 6.57 11.01 -7.01
C VAL A 20 7.36 12.18 -7.58
N ALA A 21 8.57 11.94 -8.08
CA ALA A 21 9.39 12.98 -8.71
C ALA A 21 8.67 13.63 -9.91
N ILE A 22 7.98 12.82 -10.73
CA ILE A 22 7.16 13.31 -11.85
C ILE A 22 6.01 14.19 -11.34
N ARG A 23 5.29 13.76 -10.31
CA ARG A 23 4.20 14.53 -9.71
C ARG A 23 4.69 15.85 -9.11
N GLU A 24 5.82 15.83 -8.42
CA GLU A 24 6.48 17.04 -7.90
C GLU A 24 6.88 17.99 -9.02
N GLY A 25 7.42 17.48 -10.13
CA GLY A 25 7.77 18.27 -11.32
C GLY A 25 6.54 18.93 -11.94
N MET A 26 5.43 18.21 -12.06
CA MET A 26 4.17 18.77 -12.56
C MET A 26 3.63 19.88 -11.62
N ALA A 27 3.64 19.64 -10.31
CA ALA A 27 3.21 20.63 -9.32
C ALA A 27 4.12 21.88 -9.33
N PHE A 28 5.42 21.69 -9.49
CA PHE A 28 6.38 22.78 -9.64
C PHE A 28 6.04 23.66 -10.85
N VAL A 29 5.78 23.07 -12.03
CA VAL A 29 5.40 23.82 -13.23
C VAL A 29 4.10 24.60 -13.01
N GLN A 30 3.09 24.00 -12.40
CA GLN A 30 1.84 24.68 -12.09
C GLN A 30 2.05 25.87 -11.15
N THR A 31 2.83 25.66 -10.10
CA THR A 31 3.06 26.67 -9.06
C THR A 31 3.91 27.83 -9.55
N VAL A 32 5.04 27.54 -10.24
CA VAL A 32 6.05 28.58 -10.58
C VAL A 32 5.76 29.26 -11.89
N PHE A 33 5.29 28.53 -12.90
CA PHE A 33 5.11 29.06 -14.25
C PHE A 33 3.66 29.38 -14.62
N ASN A 34 2.69 28.68 -14.00
CA ASN A 34 1.26 28.86 -14.33
C ASN A 34 0.49 29.63 -13.27
N ALA A 35 1.16 30.17 -12.25
CA ALA A 35 0.55 30.89 -11.12
C ALA A 35 -0.61 30.12 -10.45
N ASN A 36 -0.55 28.78 -10.46
CA ASN A 36 -1.52 27.88 -9.89
C ASN A 36 -0.87 27.08 -8.74
N PRO A 37 -0.88 27.54 -7.49
CA PRO A 37 -0.29 26.84 -6.36
C PRO A 37 -0.85 25.42 -6.21
N THR A 38 0.00 24.42 -6.47
CA THR A 38 -0.40 23.02 -6.50
C THR A 38 0.43 22.24 -5.49
N PRO A 39 -0.14 21.86 -4.32
CA PRO A 39 0.55 21.00 -3.36
C PRO A 39 0.66 19.57 -3.90
N VAL A 40 1.70 18.85 -3.48
CA VAL A 40 1.86 17.42 -3.75
C VAL A 40 1.45 16.63 -2.52
N ASP A 41 0.54 15.69 -2.73
CA ASP A 41 0.13 14.72 -1.71
C ASP A 41 1.16 13.58 -1.68
N HIS A 42 1.85 13.43 -0.55
CA HIS A 42 2.85 12.39 -0.29
C HIS A 42 2.33 11.27 0.61
N ASP A 43 1.04 11.27 0.95
CA ASP A 43 0.46 10.27 1.85
C ASP A 43 -0.03 9.03 1.08
N LEU A 44 0.08 7.87 1.73
CA LEU A 44 -0.45 6.59 1.24
C LEU A 44 0.04 6.24 -0.18
N ILE A 45 1.33 6.43 -0.43
CA ILE A 45 1.95 6.09 -1.72
C ILE A 45 2.25 4.59 -1.75
N PRO A 46 1.66 3.82 -2.70
CA PRO A 46 2.02 2.43 -2.88
C PRO A 46 3.48 2.29 -3.34
N SER A 47 4.17 1.31 -2.78
CA SER A 47 5.56 1.02 -3.10
C SER A 47 5.78 -0.48 -3.28
N ALA A 48 6.73 -0.84 -4.13
CA ALA A 48 7.13 -2.23 -4.32
C ALA A 48 8.65 -2.38 -4.27
N ILE A 49 9.11 -3.51 -3.72
CA ILE A 49 10.49 -3.97 -3.76
C ILE A 49 10.51 -5.23 -4.62
N PHE A 50 11.24 -5.20 -5.72
CA PHE A 50 11.27 -6.24 -6.75
C PHE A 50 12.27 -7.36 -6.40
N THR A 51 12.16 -7.87 -5.18
CA THR A 51 12.82 -9.09 -4.75
C THR A 51 12.11 -10.34 -5.28
N GLN A 52 12.60 -11.56 -4.92
CA GLN A 52 11.93 -12.83 -5.24
C GLN A 52 11.67 -13.60 -3.93
N PRO A 53 10.43 -13.61 -3.43
CA PRO A 53 9.21 -12.94 -3.95
C PRO A 53 9.25 -11.42 -3.79
N GLU A 54 8.41 -10.71 -4.56
CA GLU A 54 8.24 -9.27 -4.45
C GLU A 54 7.58 -8.88 -3.13
N MET A 55 7.83 -7.64 -2.70
CA MET A 55 7.14 -7.03 -1.54
C MET A 55 6.40 -5.79 -1.99
N GLY A 56 5.11 -5.71 -1.70
CA GLY A 56 4.27 -4.55 -1.92
C GLY A 56 3.78 -3.96 -0.60
N THR A 57 3.77 -2.63 -0.48
CA THR A 57 3.32 -1.94 0.73
C THR A 57 2.59 -0.65 0.39
N VAL A 58 1.57 -0.32 1.16
CA VAL A 58 0.91 0.99 1.19
C VAL A 58 0.40 1.27 2.60
N GLY A 59 0.52 2.52 3.05
CA GLY A 59 0.08 2.96 4.37
C GLY A 59 1.07 2.60 5.49
N LEU A 60 0.55 2.52 6.71
CA LEU A 60 1.34 2.36 7.93
C LEU A 60 1.80 0.91 8.14
N SER A 61 3.01 0.75 8.67
CA SER A 61 3.42 -0.53 9.26
C SER A 61 2.61 -0.81 10.53
N GLU A 62 2.65 -2.05 10.99
CA GLU A 62 1.96 -2.45 12.22
C GLU A 62 2.48 -1.68 13.44
N GLU A 63 3.81 -1.50 13.51
CA GLU A 63 4.46 -0.76 14.58
C GLU A 63 4.05 0.71 14.56
N ALA A 64 4.13 1.36 13.39
CA ALA A 64 3.78 2.77 13.24
C ALA A 64 2.29 3.03 13.52
N ALA A 65 1.39 2.13 13.12
CA ALA A 65 -0.03 2.26 13.39
C ALA A 65 -0.35 2.09 14.88
N ALA A 66 0.30 1.12 15.55
CA ALA A 66 0.11 0.87 16.98
C ALA A 66 0.61 2.02 17.88
N GLU A 67 1.56 2.83 17.42
CA GLU A 67 1.99 4.05 18.12
C GLU A 67 0.94 5.17 18.08
N ILE A 68 0.03 5.12 17.11
CA ILE A 68 -0.96 6.18 16.88
C ILE A 68 -2.31 5.83 17.54
N GLU A 69 -2.76 4.59 17.39
CA GLU A 69 -4.09 4.18 17.85
C GLU A 69 -4.18 2.64 18.05
N PRO A 70 -5.21 2.14 18.78
CA PRO A 70 -5.51 0.72 18.84
C PRO A 70 -5.85 0.17 17.45
N ILE A 71 -5.22 -0.96 17.10
CA ILE A 71 -5.37 -1.58 15.78
C ILE A 71 -5.80 -3.05 15.88
N GLU A 72 -6.39 -3.52 14.79
CA GLU A 72 -6.58 -4.93 14.48
C GLU A 72 -5.69 -5.31 13.29
N VAL A 73 -5.00 -6.43 13.41
CA VAL A 73 -4.15 -6.97 12.34
C VAL A 73 -4.80 -8.21 11.76
N TYR A 74 -5.04 -8.20 10.47
CA TYR A 74 -5.49 -9.34 9.69
C TYR A 74 -4.31 -9.81 8.85
N ALA A 75 -3.82 -11.01 9.09
CA ALA A 75 -2.67 -11.54 8.37
C ALA A 75 -2.88 -13.01 8.03
N THR A 76 -2.47 -13.39 6.84
CA THR A 76 -2.49 -14.78 6.40
C THR A 76 -1.19 -15.14 5.69
N THR A 77 -0.77 -16.38 5.85
CA THR A 77 0.34 -16.97 5.10
C THR A 77 -0.13 -18.30 4.53
N PHE A 78 -0.19 -18.40 3.22
CA PHE A 78 -0.75 -19.56 2.55
C PHE A 78 0.11 -20.00 1.36
N LYS A 79 -0.18 -21.19 0.83
CA LYS A 79 0.40 -21.69 -0.39
C LYS A 79 -0.55 -21.39 -1.54
N PRO A 80 -0.16 -20.58 -2.54
CA PRO A 80 -1.01 -20.29 -3.69
C PRO A 80 -1.41 -21.56 -4.43
N MET A 81 -2.60 -21.57 -5.00
CA MET A 81 -3.09 -22.72 -5.76
C MET A 81 -2.15 -23.09 -6.92
N GLN A 82 -1.61 -22.09 -7.61
CA GLN A 82 -0.61 -22.30 -8.66
C GLN A 82 0.63 -23.02 -8.16
N SER A 83 1.16 -22.66 -6.98
CA SER A 83 2.31 -23.32 -6.37
C SER A 83 1.95 -24.73 -5.91
N SER A 84 0.75 -24.93 -5.38
CA SER A 84 0.24 -26.24 -4.97
C SER A 84 0.12 -27.18 -6.17
N PHE A 85 -0.47 -26.71 -7.26
CA PHE A 85 -0.63 -27.47 -8.48
C PHE A 85 0.72 -27.85 -9.13
N ALA A 86 1.68 -26.90 -9.10
CA ALA A 86 3.01 -27.11 -9.64
C ALA A 86 3.97 -27.89 -8.70
N GLY A 87 3.50 -28.34 -7.54
CA GLY A 87 4.33 -29.03 -6.55
C GLY A 87 5.41 -28.14 -5.90
N ARG A 88 5.31 -26.83 -5.98
CA ARG A 88 6.30 -25.88 -5.47
C ARG A 88 6.07 -25.57 -3.98
N PRO A 89 7.14 -25.31 -3.19
CA PRO A 89 7.01 -25.03 -1.76
C PRO A 89 6.61 -23.58 -1.45
N ASP A 90 6.58 -22.70 -2.44
CA ASP A 90 6.43 -21.25 -2.25
C ASP A 90 5.18 -20.89 -1.44
N ARG A 91 5.36 -20.01 -0.51
CA ARG A 91 4.28 -19.41 0.29
C ARG A 91 4.24 -17.90 0.06
N VAL A 92 3.07 -17.33 0.27
CA VAL A 92 2.84 -15.88 0.20
C VAL A 92 2.24 -15.38 1.50
N MET A 93 2.39 -14.08 1.77
CA MET A 93 1.84 -13.43 2.95
C MET A 93 1.05 -12.19 2.53
N MET A 94 -0.11 -12.00 3.14
CA MET A 94 -0.90 -10.78 3.03
C MET A 94 -1.29 -10.28 4.42
N LYS A 95 -1.27 -8.96 4.59
CA LYS A 95 -1.59 -8.32 5.87
C LYS A 95 -2.35 -7.02 5.65
N LEU A 96 -3.46 -6.85 6.39
CA LEU A 96 -4.17 -5.59 6.54
C LEU A 96 -4.04 -5.10 7.97
N ILE A 97 -3.82 -3.81 8.14
CA ILE A 97 -3.78 -3.11 9.44
C ILE A 97 -5.00 -2.20 9.46
N VAL A 98 -5.83 -2.34 10.49
CA VAL A 98 -7.15 -1.72 10.56
C VAL A 98 -7.31 -0.96 11.86
N SER A 99 -7.78 0.29 11.80
CA SER A 99 -8.18 1.06 12.99
C SER A 99 -9.32 0.34 13.73
N GLN A 100 -9.18 0.15 15.04
CA GLN A 100 -10.30 -0.39 15.84
C GLN A 100 -11.47 0.57 15.92
N ALA A 101 -11.20 1.88 15.94
CA ALA A 101 -12.21 2.91 16.12
C ALA A 101 -13.01 3.19 14.83
N THR A 102 -12.30 3.37 13.71
CA THR A 102 -12.93 3.81 12.44
C THR A 102 -13.15 2.69 11.45
N ARG A 103 -12.51 1.53 11.67
CA ARG A 103 -12.49 0.39 10.78
C ARG A 103 -11.75 0.63 9.45
N VAL A 104 -11.16 1.82 9.28
CA VAL A 104 -10.37 2.17 8.08
C VAL A 104 -9.14 1.29 7.99
N VAL A 105 -8.82 0.83 6.78
CA VAL A 105 -7.58 0.11 6.49
C VAL A 105 -6.42 1.11 6.43
N LEU A 106 -5.60 1.10 7.47
CA LEU A 106 -4.45 2.00 7.66
C LEU A 106 -3.21 1.55 6.88
N GLY A 107 -3.14 0.26 6.58
CA GLY A 107 -2.00 -0.31 5.86
C GLY A 107 -2.34 -1.65 5.18
N CYS A 108 -1.69 -1.90 4.04
CA CYS A 108 -1.76 -3.16 3.31
C CYS A 108 -0.35 -3.59 2.90
N HIS A 109 0.01 -4.84 3.19
CA HIS A 109 1.34 -5.38 2.90
C HIS A 109 1.22 -6.78 2.30
N ILE A 110 2.01 -7.02 1.24
CA ILE A 110 1.97 -8.24 0.46
C ILE A 110 3.39 -8.73 0.23
N VAL A 111 3.65 -10.01 0.46
CA VAL A 111 4.87 -10.69 0.03
C VAL A 111 4.45 -11.86 -0.85
N ALA A 112 4.60 -11.70 -2.16
CA ALA A 112 4.10 -12.64 -3.16
C ALA A 112 4.73 -12.39 -4.53
N PRO A 113 4.70 -13.35 -5.46
CA PRO A 113 4.87 -13.04 -6.87
C PRO A 113 3.85 -12.00 -7.33
N ASN A 114 4.26 -11.02 -8.12
CA ASN A 114 3.43 -9.91 -8.60
C ASN A 114 2.85 -9.02 -7.48
N ALA A 115 3.52 -8.91 -6.34
CA ALA A 115 3.06 -8.03 -5.26
C ALA A 115 3.02 -6.56 -5.69
N GLY A 116 3.89 -6.13 -6.60
CA GLY A 116 3.87 -4.79 -7.19
C GLY A 116 2.57 -4.47 -7.91
N GLU A 117 2.06 -5.40 -8.73
CA GLU A 117 0.79 -5.25 -9.44
C GLU A 117 -0.41 -5.23 -8.48
N MET A 118 -0.39 -6.11 -7.48
CA MET A 118 -1.47 -6.20 -6.49
C MET A 118 -1.53 -4.96 -5.60
N ILE A 119 -0.39 -4.46 -5.12
CA ILE A 119 -0.35 -3.32 -4.22
C ILE A 119 -0.77 -2.02 -4.91
N GLN A 120 -0.52 -1.89 -6.22
CA GLN A 120 -1.01 -0.75 -7.00
C GLN A 120 -2.54 -0.66 -6.93
N LEU A 121 -3.25 -1.78 -7.07
CA LEU A 121 -4.70 -1.83 -7.02
C LEU A 121 -5.22 -1.68 -5.58
N ALA A 122 -4.63 -2.37 -4.61
CA ALA A 122 -4.98 -2.23 -3.19
C ALA A 122 -4.76 -0.79 -2.69
N GLY A 123 -3.72 -0.12 -3.19
CA GLY A 123 -3.41 1.27 -2.87
C GLY A 123 -4.54 2.25 -3.20
N ILE A 124 -5.32 1.97 -4.24
CA ILE A 124 -6.50 2.79 -4.58
C ILE A 124 -7.54 2.72 -3.46
N ALA A 125 -7.88 1.52 -2.99
CA ALA A 125 -8.84 1.32 -1.90
C ALA A 125 -8.34 1.97 -0.58
N VAL A 126 -7.07 1.76 -0.23
CA VAL A 126 -6.47 2.36 0.97
C VAL A 126 -6.46 3.88 0.87
N LYS A 127 -6.10 4.44 -0.27
CA LYS A 127 -6.11 5.91 -0.51
C LYS A 127 -7.51 6.52 -0.43
N MET A 128 -8.54 5.76 -0.79
CA MET A 128 -9.95 6.16 -0.66
C MET A 128 -10.46 6.06 0.78
N GLY A 129 -9.67 5.56 1.72
CA GLY A 129 -10.09 5.35 3.10
C GLY A 129 -11.07 4.18 3.28
N ALA A 130 -10.94 3.15 2.43
CA ALA A 130 -11.80 1.97 2.51
C ALA A 130 -11.70 1.30 3.88
N THR A 131 -12.85 0.86 4.39
CA THR A 131 -12.95 0.15 5.66
C THR A 131 -12.72 -1.36 5.49
N LYS A 132 -12.47 -2.04 6.60
CA LYS A 132 -12.39 -3.51 6.60
C LYS A 132 -13.67 -4.14 6.06
N GLU A 133 -14.81 -3.55 6.37
CA GLU A 133 -16.12 -3.98 5.90
C GLU A 133 -16.27 -3.80 4.38
N ASP A 134 -15.61 -2.79 3.77
CA ASP A 134 -15.56 -2.63 2.31
C ASP A 134 -14.80 -3.79 1.65
N PHE A 135 -13.68 -4.20 2.24
CA PHE A 135 -12.96 -5.40 1.81
C PHE A 135 -13.82 -6.64 1.99
N ASP A 136 -14.47 -6.80 3.15
CA ASP A 136 -15.24 -7.99 3.50
C ASP A 136 -16.48 -8.22 2.63
N ARG A 137 -17.12 -7.15 2.17
CA ARG A 137 -18.31 -7.23 1.28
C ARG A 137 -17.97 -7.37 -0.20
N THR A 138 -16.69 -7.17 -0.55
CA THR A 138 -16.25 -7.38 -1.93
C THR A 138 -16.18 -8.87 -2.23
N VAL A 139 -16.85 -9.28 -3.31
CA VAL A 139 -16.83 -10.68 -3.74
C VAL A 139 -15.46 -11.03 -4.29
N ALA A 140 -14.91 -12.13 -3.82
CA ALA A 140 -13.60 -12.63 -4.24
C ALA A 140 -13.61 -13.10 -5.70
N VAL A 141 -12.48 -12.90 -6.38
CA VAL A 141 -12.22 -13.55 -7.67
C VAL A 141 -11.47 -14.85 -7.42
N HIS A 142 -12.16 -15.97 -7.56
CA HIS A 142 -11.59 -17.30 -7.33
C HIS A 142 -11.26 -18.01 -8.65
N PRO A 143 -10.10 -18.69 -8.80
CA PRO A 143 -9.02 -18.77 -7.82
C PRO A 143 -7.92 -17.70 -8.09
N THR A 144 -7.65 -16.86 -7.11
CA THR A 144 -6.55 -15.88 -7.17
C THR A 144 -5.81 -15.80 -5.83
N MET A 145 -4.60 -15.24 -5.81
CA MET A 145 -3.92 -14.94 -4.54
C MET A 145 -4.57 -13.76 -3.83
N SER A 146 -4.98 -12.75 -4.58
CA SER A 146 -5.52 -11.49 -4.03
C SER A 146 -6.89 -11.64 -3.35
N GLU A 147 -7.61 -12.75 -3.59
CA GLU A 147 -8.87 -13.03 -2.87
C GLU A 147 -8.69 -13.09 -1.34
N GLU A 148 -7.49 -13.44 -0.86
CA GLU A 148 -7.22 -13.48 0.57
C GLU A 148 -7.39 -12.12 1.25
N MET A 149 -7.19 -11.02 0.55
CA MET A 149 -7.43 -9.68 1.11
C MET A 149 -8.90 -9.45 1.50
N VAL A 150 -9.84 -10.14 0.87
CA VAL A 150 -11.28 -10.02 1.16
C VAL A 150 -11.83 -11.21 1.94
N THR A 151 -11.03 -12.26 2.17
CA THR A 151 -11.44 -13.46 2.92
C THR A 151 -10.92 -13.52 4.35
N MET A 152 -9.98 -12.66 4.76
CA MET A 152 -9.48 -12.55 6.13
C MET A 152 -10.53 -11.94 7.06
N LYS A 153 -11.47 -12.75 7.58
CA LYS A 153 -12.62 -12.29 8.39
C LYS A 153 -12.31 -12.07 9.86
N THR A 154 -11.28 -12.74 10.39
CA THR A 154 -10.94 -12.70 11.82
C THR A 154 -9.56 -12.09 12.00
N PRO A 155 -9.40 -11.09 12.90
CA PRO A 155 -8.09 -10.53 13.18
C PRO A 155 -7.18 -11.59 13.82
N THR A 156 -5.93 -11.62 13.41
CA THR A 156 -4.91 -12.50 14.01
C THR A 156 -4.41 -11.98 15.35
N ARG A 157 -4.46 -10.66 15.54
CA ARG A 157 -4.13 -9.98 16.81
C ARG A 157 -4.73 -8.58 16.88
N LYS A 158 -4.79 -8.06 18.11
CA LYS A 158 -5.21 -6.69 18.44
C LYS A 158 -4.19 -6.07 19.38
N THR A 159 -3.99 -4.77 19.31
CA THR A 159 -3.12 -4.00 20.22
C THR A 159 -3.95 -3.00 21.00
#